data_a4e65fdc67af4c0cee903373f4a07686
#
_entry.id   a4e65fdc67af4c0cee903373f4a07686
#
_cell.length_a   1.000
_cell.length_b   1.000
_cell.length_c   1.000
_cell.angle_alpha   90.00
_cell.angle_beta   90.00
_cell.angle_gamma   90.00
#
_symmetry.space_group_name_H-M   'P 1'
#
loop_
_entity.id
_entity.type
_entity.pdbx_description
1 polymer ?
#
loop_
_entity_poly.entity_id
_entity_poly.type
_entity_poly.pdbx_seq_one_letter_code
_entity_poly.pdbx_strand_id
1 'polypeptide(L)'
;MSTTNAPNQPSAPARPKTPLRTWLILGAAVAGLLAAAVYEASTTDRWGATQSVREAADKLAGVPAAFGDWTSSEVPQSEKVLRVAEAAGHVSRVYRNRKTGAEVTVLLLCGASGPIGAHLPEYCYAGNGYEKRGDAQRVTATGGPNTPGAWSATYWSVRFEKKPPTADVPLRVCYAWGTGGDWEAATNPRSHFALSPALYKLYAVRAEPRELPPGATDPIQSFLTEFLPEVKKALAPPTS
;
A
#
# COMPACT_ATOMS: atom_id res chain seq x y z
N MET A 1 23.53 66.84 -63.46
CA MET A 1 22.80 65.55 -63.41
C MET A 1 23.56 64.61 -62.49
N SER A 2 23.11 64.46 -61.24
CA SER A 2 23.72 63.60 -60.24
C SER A 2 22.93 62.34 -60.14
N THR A 3 23.44 61.21 -60.50
CA THR A 3 22.82 59.86 -60.31
C THR A 3 23.20 59.34 -58.95
N THR A 4 22.24 59.34 -58.06
CA THR A 4 22.39 58.78 -56.72
C THR A 4 22.24 57.22 -56.80
N ASN A 5 23.37 56.51 -56.54
CA ASN A 5 23.35 55.07 -56.44
C ASN A 5 22.77 54.65 -55.13
N ALA A 6 21.68 53.90 -55.15
CA ALA A 6 21.03 53.31 -53.93
C ALA A 6 21.94 52.14 -53.41
N PRO A 7 22.09 51.99 -52.08
CA PRO A 7 22.90 50.93 -51.51
C PRO A 7 22.20 49.56 -51.67
N ASN A 8 22.95 48.59 -52.17
CA ASN A 8 22.56 47.19 -52.35
C ASN A 8 22.23 46.55 -50.98
N GLN A 9 20.97 46.23 -50.66
CA GLN A 9 20.61 45.52 -49.45
C GLN A 9 21.03 44.05 -49.56
N PRO A 10 21.71 43.51 -48.54
CA PRO A 10 22.02 42.06 -48.53
C PRO A 10 20.75 41.24 -48.44
N SER A 11 20.61 40.33 -49.38
CA SER A 11 19.49 39.35 -49.39
C SER A 11 19.53 38.44 -48.14
N ALA A 12 18.42 38.35 -47.41
CA ALA A 12 18.29 37.49 -46.24
C ALA A 12 18.61 36.02 -46.57
N PRO A 13 19.36 35.32 -45.70
CA PRO A 13 19.74 33.92 -45.96
C PRO A 13 18.48 33.06 -46.07
N ALA A 14 18.41 32.21 -47.10
CA ALA A 14 17.35 31.27 -47.33
C ALA A 14 17.25 30.27 -46.15
N ARG A 15 16.08 30.17 -45.51
CA ARG A 15 15.84 29.19 -44.42
C ARG A 15 16.06 27.77 -44.97
N PRO A 16 16.87 26.93 -44.29
CA PRO A 16 17.09 25.57 -44.72
C PRO A 16 15.76 24.81 -44.68
N LYS A 17 15.38 24.16 -45.78
CA LYS A 17 14.22 23.29 -45.86
C LYS A 17 14.54 22.01 -45.10
N THR A 18 13.89 21.81 -43.95
CA THR A 18 14.01 20.57 -43.16
C THR A 18 13.56 19.38 -44.00
N PRO A 19 14.39 18.33 -44.19
CA PRO A 19 14.02 17.19 -45.03
C PRO A 19 12.83 16.45 -44.45
N LEU A 20 11.92 15.93 -45.31
CA LEU A 20 10.70 15.19 -44.92
C LEU A 20 11.02 14.07 -43.91
N ARG A 21 12.16 13.41 -44.07
CA ARG A 21 12.64 12.37 -43.16
C ARG A 21 12.77 12.83 -41.71
N THR A 22 13.18 14.07 -41.45
CA THR A 22 13.30 14.65 -40.11
C THR A 22 11.91 14.82 -39.47
N TRP A 23 10.91 15.25 -40.24
CA TRP A 23 9.53 15.36 -39.76
C TRP A 23 8.90 14.02 -39.46
N LEU A 24 9.21 12.98 -40.24
CA LEU A 24 8.74 11.62 -40.00
C LEU A 24 9.36 11.04 -38.72
N ILE A 25 10.64 11.25 -38.47
CA ILE A 25 11.33 10.81 -37.24
C ILE A 25 10.73 11.55 -36.02
N LEU A 26 10.55 12.86 -36.14
CA LEU A 26 9.97 13.66 -35.04
C LEU A 26 8.53 13.22 -34.73
N GLY A 27 7.71 12.98 -35.77
CA GLY A 27 6.35 12.47 -35.62
C GLY A 27 6.30 11.09 -34.94
N ALA A 28 7.18 10.17 -35.34
CA ALA A 28 7.30 8.86 -34.71
C ALA A 28 7.74 8.95 -33.24
N ALA A 29 8.70 9.85 -32.93
CA ALA A 29 9.14 10.07 -31.55
C ALA A 29 8.01 10.65 -30.68
N VAL A 30 7.26 11.64 -31.16
CA VAL A 30 6.10 12.21 -30.46
C VAL A 30 5.01 11.17 -30.26
N ALA A 31 4.70 10.38 -31.29
CA ALA A 31 3.70 9.30 -31.17
C ALA A 31 4.12 8.23 -30.15
N GLY A 32 5.43 7.87 -30.11
CA GLY A 32 5.97 6.94 -29.12
C GLY A 32 5.88 7.50 -27.70
N LEU A 33 6.18 8.78 -27.47
CA LEU A 33 6.05 9.43 -26.17
C LEU A 33 4.59 9.52 -25.73
N LEU A 34 3.67 9.82 -26.64
CA LEU A 34 2.24 9.85 -26.31
C LEU A 34 1.70 8.45 -25.97
N ALA A 35 2.10 7.43 -26.72
CA ALA A 35 1.74 6.06 -26.42
C ALA A 35 2.28 5.60 -25.06
N ALA A 36 3.53 5.92 -24.75
CA ALA A 36 4.15 5.65 -23.45
C ALA A 36 3.42 6.40 -22.31
N ALA A 37 3.06 7.67 -22.52
CA ALA A 37 2.32 8.46 -21.54
C ALA A 37 0.91 7.93 -21.29
N VAL A 38 0.20 7.48 -22.35
CA VAL A 38 -1.11 6.85 -22.21
C VAL A 38 -1.01 5.50 -21.51
N TYR A 39 0.00 4.69 -21.85
CA TYR A 39 0.27 3.42 -21.19
C TYR A 39 0.56 3.64 -19.70
N GLU A 40 1.47 4.55 -19.37
CA GLU A 40 1.79 4.89 -17.97
C GLU A 40 0.55 5.40 -17.22
N ALA A 41 -0.22 6.31 -17.83
CA ALA A 41 -1.44 6.85 -17.22
C ALA A 41 -2.50 5.78 -16.96
N SER A 42 -2.59 4.75 -17.80
CA SER A 42 -3.53 3.63 -17.63
C SER A 42 -3.09 2.64 -16.55
N THR A 43 -1.78 2.58 -16.24
CA THR A 43 -1.21 1.63 -15.27
C THR A 43 -0.95 2.25 -13.89
N THR A 44 -0.87 3.59 -13.80
CA THR A 44 -0.50 4.30 -12.56
C THR A 44 -1.65 5.01 -11.84
N ASP A 45 -2.90 4.74 -12.23
CA ASP A 45 -4.12 5.38 -11.65
C ASP A 45 -4.08 6.92 -11.64
N ARG A 46 -3.30 7.54 -12.51
CA ARG A 46 -3.13 8.98 -12.60
C ARG A 46 -4.45 9.74 -12.87
N TRP A 47 -5.46 9.04 -13.37
CA TRP A 47 -6.80 9.54 -13.70
C TRP A 47 -7.88 9.12 -12.69
N GLY A 48 -7.47 8.66 -11.51
CA GLY A 48 -8.34 8.10 -10.48
C GLY A 48 -8.22 6.58 -10.39
N ALA A 49 -8.80 6.00 -9.33
CA ALA A 49 -8.73 4.56 -9.12
C ALA A 49 -9.29 3.78 -10.32
N THR A 50 -8.52 2.83 -10.86
CA THR A 50 -8.97 1.93 -11.91
C THR A 50 -10.19 1.14 -11.47
N GLN A 51 -10.93 0.57 -12.43
CA GLN A 51 -12.07 -0.30 -12.10
C GLN A 51 -11.63 -1.47 -11.19
N SER A 52 -10.47 -2.06 -11.47
CA SER A 52 -9.92 -3.16 -10.66
C SER A 52 -9.61 -2.75 -9.22
N VAL A 53 -9.12 -1.52 -9.01
CA VAL A 53 -8.88 -0.98 -7.66
C VAL A 53 -10.19 -0.75 -6.93
N ARG A 54 -11.22 -0.22 -7.59
CA ARG A 54 -12.56 -0.04 -7.00
C ARG A 54 -13.19 -1.36 -6.61
N GLU A 55 -13.20 -2.34 -7.54
CA GLU A 55 -13.71 -3.69 -7.28
C GLU A 55 -12.98 -4.39 -6.13
N ALA A 56 -11.66 -4.18 -6.01
CA ALA A 56 -10.88 -4.67 -4.88
C ALA A 56 -11.26 -3.94 -3.57
N ALA A 57 -11.45 -2.62 -3.61
CA ALA A 57 -11.86 -1.84 -2.44
C ALA A 57 -13.26 -2.23 -1.94
N ASP A 58 -14.21 -2.51 -2.83
CA ASP A 58 -15.57 -2.94 -2.49
C ASP A 58 -15.59 -4.25 -1.71
N LYS A 59 -14.63 -5.16 -1.94
CA LYS A 59 -14.50 -6.41 -1.18
C LYS A 59 -14.19 -6.20 0.30
N LEU A 60 -13.65 -5.04 0.67
CA LEU A 60 -13.39 -4.71 2.08
C LEU A 60 -14.66 -4.72 2.95
N ALA A 61 -15.83 -4.49 2.35
CA ALA A 61 -17.12 -4.58 3.05
C ALA A 61 -17.39 -6.00 3.58
N GLY A 62 -16.79 -7.02 2.96
CA GLY A 62 -16.90 -8.42 3.39
C GLY A 62 -15.99 -8.80 4.57
N VAL A 63 -15.08 -7.93 5.00
CA VAL A 63 -14.17 -8.21 6.13
C VAL A 63 -15.00 -8.34 7.41
N PRO A 64 -14.93 -9.49 8.13
CA PRO A 64 -15.84 -9.77 9.22
C PRO A 64 -15.63 -8.84 10.41
N ALA A 65 -16.71 -8.32 10.95
CA ALA A 65 -16.72 -7.56 12.21
C ALA A 65 -16.58 -8.46 13.44
N ALA A 66 -16.86 -9.74 13.30
CA ALA A 66 -16.74 -10.74 14.37
C ALA A 66 -16.36 -12.11 13.78
N PHE A 67 -15.48 -12.83 14.46
CA PHE A 67 -15.09 -14.21 14.16
C PHE A 67 -14.52 -14.87 15.42
N GLY A 68 -14.73 -16.17 15.58
CA GLY A 68 -14.30 -16.89 16.77
C GLY A 68 -14.76 -16.18 18.07
N ASP A 69 -13.81 -15.87 18.94
CA ASP A 69 -14.06 -15.10 20.17
C ASP A 69 -13.82 -13.58 20.01
N TRP A 70 -13.55 -13.11 18.81
CA TRP A 70 -13.28 -11.71 18.51
C TRP A 70 -14.52 -10.97 18.03
N THR A 71 -14.72 -9.78 18.58
CA THR A 71 -15.74 -8.81 18.14
C THR A 71 -15.07 -7.46 17.94
N SER A 72 -15.57 -6.66 16.99
CA SER A 72 -14.96 -5.37 16.72
C SER A 72 -15.92 -4.20 16.82
N SER A 73 -15.32 -3.03 16.98
CA SER A 73 -15.96 -1.72 16.77
C SER A 73 -15.15 -0.92 15.76
N GLU A 74 -15.82 -0.10 14.97
CA GLU A 74 -15.16 0.78 14.01
C GLU A 74 -14.43 1.91 14.72
N VAL A 75 -13.27 2.29 14.15
CA VAL A 75 -12.46 3.41 14.61
C VAL A 75 -12.28 4.37 13.45
N PRO A 76 -12.67 5.65 13.60
CA PRO A 76 -12.47 6.63 12.55
C PRO A 76 -10.99 6.77 12.19
N GLN A 77 -10.69 6.74 10.89
CA GLN A 77 -9.36 7.07 10.39
C GLN A 77 -9.27 8.53 9.98
N SER A 78 -8.09 9.11 10.16
CA SER A 78 -7.80 10.44 9.70
C SER A 78 -7.82 10.47 8.16
N GLU A 79 -8.58 11.39 7.58
CA GLU A 79 -8.57 11.63 6.13
C GLU A 79 -7.17 11.93 5.59
N LYS A 80 -6.31 12.55 6.40
CA LYS A 80 -4.92 12.80 6.04
C LYS A 80 -4.16 11.48 5.83
N VAL A 81 -4.37 10.48 6.69
CA VAL A 81 -3.73 9.16 6.57
C VAL A 81 -4.20 8.46 5.31
N LEU A 82 -5.50 8.45 5.06
CA LEU A 82 -6.09 7.82 3.87
C LEU A 82 -5.63 8.48 2.57
N ARG A 83 -5.58 9.80 2.56
CA ARG A 83 -5.11 10.58 1.40
C ARG A 83 -3.62 10.38 1.13
N VAL A 84 -2.77 10.36 2.18
CA VAL A 84 -1.32 10.09 2.03
C VAL A 84 -1.09 8.68 1.52
N ALA A 85 -1.89 7.71 1.96
CA ALA A 85 -1.82 6.33 1.49
C ALA A 85 -2.42 6.14 0.09
N GLU A 86 -3.11 7.16 -0.46
CA GLU A 86 -3.90 7.06 -1.71
C GLU A 86 -4.84 5.86 -1.68
N ALA A 87 -5.47 5.62 -0.52
CA ALA A 87 -6.35 4.48 -0.32
C ALA A 87 -7.69 4.69 -1.04
N ALA A 88 -8.06 3.77 -1.91
CA ALA A 88 -9.37 3.72 -2.56
C ALA A 88 -10.45 3.17 -1.62
N GLY A 89 -10.05 2.38 -0.62
CA GLY A 89 -10.92 1.85 0.42
C GLY A 89 -10.13 1.43 1.65
N HIS A 90 -10.83 1.33 2.79
CA HIS A 90 -10.21 0.89 4.03
C HIS A 90 -11.21 0.24 4.99
N VAL A 91 -10.67 -0.57 5.91
CA VAL A 91 -11.35 -1.02 7.13
C VAL A 91 -10.48 -0.62 8.31
N SER A 92 -11.07 0.05 9.28
CA SER A 92 -10.38 0.43 10.52
C SER A 92 -11.23 0.03 11.71
N ARG A 93 -10.73 -0.94 12.49
CA ARG A 93 -11.48 -1.54 13.61
C ARG A 93 -10.57 -1.90 14.77
N VAL A 94 -11.10 -1.79 15.99
CA VAL A 94 -10.51 -2.43 17.17
C VAL A 94 -11.25 -3.74 17.41
N TYR A 95 -10.52 -4.84 17.39
CA TYR A 95 -11.02 -6.16 17.74
C TYR A 95 -10.68 -6.46 19.20
N ARG A 96 -11.67 -6.95 19.95
CA ARG A 96 -11.52 -7.37 21.34
C ARG A 96 -11.89 -8.84 21.48
N ASN A 97 -11.02 -9.61 22.11
CA ASN A 97 -11.27 -11.00 22.43
C ASN A 97 -12.16 -11.09 23.69
N ARG A 98 -13.31 -11.73 23.60
CA ARG A 98 -14.30 -11.83 24.70
C ARG A 98 -13.82 -12.69 25.86
N LYS A 99 -12.87 -13.62 25.62
CA LYS A 99 -12.35 -14.52 26.65
C LYS A 99 -11.14 -13.94 27.36
N THR A 100 -10.22 -13.34 26.61
CA THR A 100 -8.94 -12.89 27.17
C THR A 100 -8.91 -11.39 27.45
N GLY A 101 -9.83 -10.61 26.89
CA GLY A 101 -9.82 -9.16 26.92
C GLY A 101 -8.73 -8.53 26.05
N ALA A 102 -7.96 -9.31 25.27
CA ALA A 102 -6.94 -8.79 24.38
C ALA A 102 -7.55 -7.90 23.30
N GLU A 103 -6.85 -6.79 22.98
CA GLU A 103 -7.28 -5.86 21.95
C GLU A 103 -6.23 -5.77 20.84
N VAL A 104 -6.70 -5.73 19.60
CA VAL A 104 -5.89 -5.53 18.40
C VAL A 104 -6.58 -4.51 17.50
N THR A 105 -5.89 -3.42 17.20
CA THR A 105 -6.36 -2.45 16.22
C THR A 105 -5.92 -2.88 14.82
N VAL A 106 -6.86 -2.98 13.91
CA VAL A 106 -6.61 -3.33 12.51
C VAL A 106 -6.88 -2.12 11.63
N LEU A 107 -5.94 -1.83 10.74
CA LEU A 107 -6.13 -0.96 9.59
C LEU A 107 -5.80 -1.76 8.33
N LEU A 108 -6.80 -2.00 7.51
CA LEU A 108 -6.66 -2.65 6.21
C LEU A 108 -6.95 -1.62 5.13
N LEU A 109 -5.97 -1.37 4.28
CA LEU A 109 -6.03 -0.43 3.18
C LEU A 109 -6.10 -1.17 1.86
N CYS A 110 -6.80 -0.61 0.88
CA CYS A 110 -6.78 -1.04 -0.51
C CYS A 110 -6.54 0.15 -1.43
N GLY A 111 -5.74 -0.02 -2.46
CA GLY A 111 -5.47 1.00 -3.46
C GLY A 111 -4.54 0.50 -4.56
N ALA A 112 -4.01 1.41 -5.37
CA ALA A 112 -3.02 1.08 -6.38
C ALA A 112 -1.72 0.56 -5.74
N SER A 113 -1.06 -0.39 -6.42
CA SER A 113 0.12 -1.08 -5.88
C SER A 113 1.29 -0.14 -5.58
N GLY A 114 1.51 0.89 -6.38
CA GLY A 114 2.58 1.88 -6.19
C GLY A 114 2.47 2.63 -4.86
N PRO A 115 1.40 3.39 -4.61
CA PRO A 115 1.18 4.11 -3.35
C PRO A 115 1.09 3.18 -2.14
N ILE A 116 0.26 2.13 -2.19
CA ILE A 116 0.08 1.20 -1.07
C ILE A 116 1.38 0.47 -0.71
N GLY A 117 2.23 0.16 -1.70
CA GLY A 117 3.54 -0.44 -1.49
C GLY A 117 4.62 0.51 -0.98
N ALA A 118 4.43 1.84 -1.13
CA ALA A 118 5.48 2.82 -0.84
C ALA A 118 5.62 3.21 0.64
N HIS A 119 4.55 3.16 1.41
CA HIS A 119 4.50 3.68 2.78
C HIS A 119 4.78 2.59 3.81
N LEU A 120 6.01 2.53 4.32
CA LEU A 120 6.37 1.62 5.42
C LEU A 120 5.96 2.21 6.78
N PRO A 121 5.62 1.36 7.79
CA PRO A 121 5.28 1.83 9.13
C PRO A 121 6.34 2.71 9.75
N GLU A 122 7.61 2.42 9.50
CA GLU A 122 8.74 3.15 10.02
C GLU A 122 8.67 4.65 9.75
N TYR A 123 8.18 5.04 8.56
CA TYR A 123 8.01 6.46 8.22
C TYR A 123 6.80 7.08 8.92
N CYS A 124 5.67 6.36 8.95
CA CYS A 124 4.44 6.86 9.55
C CYS A 124 4.56 6.99 11.08
N TYR A 125 5.15 6.01 11.74
CA TYR A 125 5.34 6.03 13.19
C TYR A 125 6.41 7.03 13.60
N ALA A 126 7.51 7.16 12.84
CA ALA A 126 8.54 8.17 13.11
C ALA A 126 7.98 9.59 13.03
N GLY A 127 7.12 9.88 12.03
CA GLY A 127 6.42 11.16 11.91
C GLY A 127 5.49 11.50 13.08
N ASN A 128 5.07 10.49 13.87
CA ASN A 128 4.26 10.63 15.07
C ASN A 128 5.07 10.52 16.38
N GLY A 129 6.40 10.64 16.31
CA GLY A 129 7.28 10.66 17.48
C GLY A 129 7.63 9.29 18.05
N TYR A 130 7.36 8.20 17.32
CA TYR A 130 7.78 6.86 17.69
C TYR A 130 9.16 6.53 17.13
N GLU A 131 9.92 5.73 17.86
CA GLU A 131 11.16 5.11 17.41
C GLU A 131 10.98 3.61 17.28
N LYS A 132 11.55 3.07 16.21
CA LYS A 132 11.65 1.62 16.02
C LYS A 132 12.64 1.03 17.04
N ARG A 133 12.24 -0.05 17.70
CA ARG A 133 13.10 -0.82 18.63
C ARG A 133 13.45 -2.18 18.06
N GLY A 134 14.72 -2.37 17.80
CA GLY A 134 15.24 -3.57 17.14
C GLY A 134 14.87 -3.66 15.65
N ASP A 135 15.20 -4.78 15.03
CA ASP A 135 14.87 -5.04 13.64
C ASP A 135 13.47 -5.62 13.48
N ALA A 136 12.83 -5.32 12.33
CA ALA A 136 11.58 -5.97 11.98
C ALA A 136 11.82 -7.47 11.75
N GLN A 137 11.04 -8.29 12.42
CA GLN A 137 11.12 -9.74 12.32
C GLN A 137 10.10 -10.26 11.34
N ARG A 138 10.52 -11.14 10.43
CA ARG A 138 9.61 -11.85 9.55
C ARG A 138 9.00 -13.03 10.31
N VAL A 139 7.68 -13.04 10.42
CA VAL A 139 6.92 -14.08 11.11
C VAL A 139 6.08 -14.82 10.10
N THR A 140 6.00 -16.15 10.24
CA THR A 140 5.10 -17.00 9.45
C THR A 140 3.96 -17.45 10.33
N ALA A 141 2.73 -17.17 9.90
CA ALA A 141 1.51 -17.74 10.46
C ALA A 141 1.06 -18.92 9.57
N THR A 142 0.68 -20.00 10.18
CA THR A 142 0.13 -21.18 9.50
C THR A 142 -1.19 -21.57 10.13
N GLY A 143 -2.05 -22.25 9.38
CA GLY A 143 -3.29 -22.80 9.91
C GLY A 143 -3.02 -23.70 11.10
N GLY A 144 -3.76 -23.48 12.18
CA GLY A 144 -3.75 -24.39 13.33
C GLY A 144 -4.30 -25.77 12.98
N PRO A 145 -4.09 -26.78 13.84
CA PRO A 145 -4.52 -28.16 13.58
C PRO A 145 -6.03 -28.32 13.31
N ASN A 146 -6.84 -27.34 13.69
CA ASN A 146 -8.30 -27.31 13.48
C ASN A 146 -8.74 -26.37 12.35
N THR A 147 -7.82 -25.83 11.55
CA THR A 147 -8.16 -24.93 10.45
C THR A 147 -8.32 -25.73 9.16
N PRO A 148 -9.50 -25.73 8.51
CA PRO A 148 -9.68 -26.41 7.23
C PRO A 148 -8.76 -25.88 6.15
N GLY A 149 -7.96 -26.74 5.56
CA GLY A 149 -6.99 -26.43 4.50
C GLY A 149 -5.67 -25.88 5.01
N ALA A 150 -4.59 -26.28 4.36
CA ALA A 150 -3.26 -25.72 4.63
C ALA A 150 -3.21 -24.27 4.11
N TRP A 151 -2.96 -23.30 4.98
CA TRP A 151 -2.69 -21.92 4.60
C TRP A 151 -1.43 -21.41 5.31
N SER A 152 -0.73 -20.52 4.69
CA SER A 152 0.35 -19.79 5.31
C SER A 152 0.32 -18.32 4.90
N ALA A 153 0.80 -17.48 5.79
CA ALA A 153 0.98 -16.05 5.53
C ALA A 153 2.27 -15.60 6.19
N THR A 154 2.94 -14.62 5.62
CA THR A 154 4.08 -14.00 6.27
C THR A 154 3.79 -12.53 6.53
N TYR A 155 4.23 -12.02 7.67
CA TYR A 155 4.12 -10.61 8.03
C TYR A 155 5.37 -10.13 8.76
N TRP A 156 5.63 -8.85 8.69
CA TRP A 156 6.64 -8.19 9.51
C TRP A 156 6.07 -7.88 10.89
N SER A 157 6.86 -8.09 11.93
CA SER A 157 6.55 -7.70 13.32
C SER A 157 7.64 -6.78 13.82
N VAL A 158 7.27 -5.62 14.34
CA VAL A 158 8.20 -4.58 14.81
C VAL A 158 7.64 -3.91 16.06
N ARG A 159 8.53 -3.50 16.99
CA ARG A 159 8.18 -2.75 18.18
C ARG A 159 8.48 -1.27 17.98
N PHE A 160 7.54 -0.43 18.41
CA PHE A 160 7.69 1.03 18.42
C PHE A 160 7.50 1.58 19.82
N GLU A 161 8.31 2.56 20.19
CA GLU A 161 8.23 3.27 21.46
C GLU A 161 8.26 4.77 21.20
N LYS A 162 7.55 5.57 21.99
CA LYS A 162 7.67 7.02 21.91
C LYS A 162 8.96 7.53 22.52
N LYS A 163 9.47 8.61 21.94
CA LYS A 163 10.63 9.33 22.47
C LYS A 163 10.29 10.00 23.79
N PRO A 164 11.22 10.01 24.78
CA PRO A 164 11.08 10.84 25.94
C PRO A 164 10.86 12.33 25.59
N PRO A 165 10.12 13.12 26.38
CA PRO A 165 9.56 12.77 27.68
C PRO A 165 8.22 12.06 27.67
N THR A 166 7.67 11.72 26.51
CA THR A 166 6.34 11.10 26.39
C THR A 166 6.45 9.61 26.71
N ALA A 167 5.86 9.19 27.82
CA ALA A 167 5.86 7.79 28.27
C ALA A 167 4.60 7.06 27.80
N ASP A 168 4.37 7.00 26.48
CA ASP A 168 3.27 6.22 25.94
C ASP A 168 3.61 4.72 25.97
N VAL A 169 2.56 3.89 25.99
CA VAL A 169 2.72 2.44 25.97
C VAL A 169 3.37 2.02 24.64
N PRO A 170 4.42 1.19 24.66
CA PRO A 170 5.00 0.64 23.46
C PRO A 170 3.98 -0.12 22.62
N LEU A 171 4.17 -0.12 21.31
CA LEU A 171 3.30 -0.75 20.36
C LEU A 171 4.01 -1.90 19.65
N ARG A 172 3.35 -3.05 19.53
CA ARG A 172 3.67 -4.09 18.58
C ARG A 172 2.89 -3.83 17.31
N VAL A 173 3.58 -3.70 16.18
CA VAL A 173 2.99 -3.47 14.87
C VAL A 173 3.33 -4.63 13.96
N CYS A 174 2.31 -5.35 13.51
CA CYS A 174 2.43 -6.37 12.48
C CYS A 174 1.87 -5.82 11.17
N TYR A 175 2.57 -6.07 10.05
CA TYR A 175 2.12 -5.58 8.75
C TYR A 175 2.53 -6.51 7.61
N ALA A 176 1.68 -6.56 6.59
CA ALA A 176 1.86 -7.38 5.40
C ALA A 176 1.13 -6.76 4.21
N TRP A 177 1.44 -7.26 3.02
CA TRP A 177 0.75 -6.92 1.78
C TRP A 177 0.16 -8.17 1.15
N GLY A 178 -0.87 -7.99 0.32
CA GLY A 178 -1.50 -9.09 -0.41
C GLY A 178 -2.39 -8.59 -1.54
N THR A 179 -2.66 -9.45 -2.50
CA THR A 179 -3.51 -9.16 -3.66
C THR A 179 -4.90 -9.79 -3.57
N GLY A 180 -5.33 -10.16 -2.34
CA GLY A 180 -6.62 -10.80 -2.06
C GLY A 180 -6.54 -12.33 -1.87
N GLY A 181 -5.33 -12.90 -1.98
CA GLY A 181 -5.04 -14.32 -1.70
C GLY A 181 -4.17 -14.48 -0.47
N ASP A 182 -2.88 -14.53 -0.68
CA ASP A 182 -1.90 -14.73 0.38
C ASP A 182 -1.34 -13.39 0.87
N TRP A 183 -0.92 -13.38 2.14
CA TRP A 183 -0.30 -12.23 2.79
C TRP A 183 1.20 -12.44 2.89
N GLU A 184 1.97 -11.41 2.53
CA GLU A 184 3.41 -11.49 2.42
C GLU A 184 4.13 -10.37 3.16
N ALA A 185 5.19 -10.74 3.87
CA ALA A 185 6.21 -9.82 4.39
C ALA A 185 7.19 -9.46 3.26
N ALA A 186 6.77 -8.67 2.31
CA ALA A 186 7.63 -8.23 1.22
C ALA A 186 8.71 -7.26 1.72
N THR A 187 9.97 -7.46 1.30
CA THR A 187 11.07 -6.56 1.64
C THR A 187 11.01 -5.26 0.82
N ASN A 188 10.63 -5.37 -0.45
CA ASN A 188 10.39 -4.24 -1.33
C ASN A 188 9.02 -4.37 -1.99
N PRO A 189 7.94 -4.01 -1.28
CA PRO A 189 6.58 -4.25 -1.76
C PRO A 189 6.25 -3.47 -3.04
N ARG A 190 6.86 -2.29 -3.23
CA ARG A 190 6.64 -1.47 -4.42
C ARG A 190 7.08 -2.17 -5.70
N SER A 191 8.24 -2.82 -5.70
CA SER A 191 8.71 -3.59 -6.87
C SER A 191 8.10 -4.98 -6.93
N HIS A 192 7.89 -5.62 -5.76
CA HIS A 192 7.32 -6.96 -5.69
C HIS A 192 5.90 -7.02 -6.29
N PHE A 193 5.07 -6.00 -5.99
CA PHE A 193 3.69 -5.91 -6.45
C PHE A 193 3.49 -4.91 -7.61
N ALA A 194 4.54 -4.49 -8.31
CA ALA A 194 4.47 -3.44 -9.33
C ALA A 194 3.44 -3.70 -10.45
N LEU A 195 3.20 -4.98 -10.77
CA LEU A 195 2.26 -5.37 -11.83
C LEU A 195 0.87 -5.77 -11.29
N SER A 196 0.66 -5.67 -9.98
CA SER A 196 -0.64 -5.99 -9.39
C SER A 196 -1.62 -4.84 -9.62
N PRO A 197 -2.82 -5.11 -10.15
CA PRO A 197 -3.80 -4.07 -10.45
C PRO A 197 -4.34 -3.39 -9.20
N ALA A 198 -4.35 -4.09 -8.06
CA ALA A 198 -4.71 -3.57 -6.75
C ALA A 198 -3.87 -4.24 -5.68
N LEU A 199 -3.64 -3.55 -4.58
CA LEU A 199 -2.87 -4.05 -3.45
C LEU A 199 -3.60 -3.76 -2.14
N TYR A 200 -3.65 -4.75 -1.29
CA TYR A 200 -4.07 -4.58 0.10
C TYR A 200 -2.86 -4.47 1.01
N LYS A 201 -3.00 -3.68 2.06
CA LYS A 201 -2.01 -3.56 3.12
C LYS A 201 -2.68 -3.69 4.47
N LEU A 202 -2.23 -4.64 5.23
CA LEU A 202 -2.70 -4.91 6.59
C LEU A 202 -1.74 -4.32 7.60
N TYR A 203 -2.31 -3.63 8.57
CA TYR A 203 -1.69 -3.32 9.85
C TYR A 203 -2.52 -3.97 10.96
N ALA A 204 -1.85 -4.67 11.86
CA ALA A 204 -2.41 -5.11 13.14
C ALA A 204 -1.52 -4.53 14.24
N VAL A 205 -2.13 -3.80 15.17
CA VAL A 205 -1.41 -3.03 16.18
C VAL A 205 -1.94 -3.38 17.56
N ARG A 206 -1.05 -3.62 18.50
CA ARG A 206 -1.38 -3.87 19.89
C ARG A 206 -0.49 -3.05 20.82
N ALA A 207 -1.08 -2.53 21.88
CA ALA A 207 -0.31 -1.98 23.01
C ALA A 207 0.47 -3.12 23.71
N GLU A 208 1.77 -2.93 23.93
CA GLU A 208 2.66 -3.92 24.52
C GLU A 208 3.42 -3.29 25.71
N PRO A 209 2.75 -3.13 26.89
CA PRO A 209 3.31 -2.44 28.03
C PRO A 209 4.54 -3.15 28.62
N ARG A 210 4.65 -4.46 28.41
CA ARG A 210 5.78 -5.27 28.82
C ARG A 210 6.13 -6.28 27.73
N GLU A 211 7.39 -6.66 27.66
CA GLU A 211 7.80 -7.81 26.85
C GLU A 211 7.10 -9.07 27.36
N LEU A 212 6.68 -9.90 26.41
CA LEU A 212 6.05 -11.16 26.77
C LEU A 212 7.09 -12.09 27.39
N PRO A 213 6.73 -12.86 28.43
CA PRO A 213 7.61 -13.88 28.97
C PRO A 213 8.03 -14.89 27.88
N PRO A 214 9.24 -15.48 27.99
CA PRO A 214 9.64 -16.53 27.08
C PRO A 214 8.59 -17.65 27.04
N GLY A 215 8.20 -18.05 25.82
CA GLY A 215 7.20 -19.11 25.60
C GLY A 215 5.73 -18.67 25.71
N ALA A 216 5.44 -17.43 26.06
CA ALA A 216 4.06 -16.92 26.02
C ALA A 216 3.61 -16.73 24.59
N THR A 217 2.38 -17.14 24.28
CA THR A 217 1.76 -16.88 22.99
C THR A 217 1.42 -15.40 22.86
N ASP A 218 1.95 -14.76 21.82
CA ASP A 218 1.63 -13.36 21.55
C ASP A 218 0.17 -13.23 21.11
N PRO A 219 -0.66 -12.44 21.82
CA PRO A 219 -2.06 -12.23 21.47
C PRO A 219 -2.28 -11.74 20.03
N ILE A 220 -1.33 -10.97 19.47
CA ILE A 220 -1.43 -10.50 18.08
C ILE A 220 -1.17 -11.64 17.08
N GLN A 221 -0.31 -12.61 17.42
CA GLN A 221 -0.12 -13.82 16.60
C GLN A 221 -1.37 -14.69 16.62
N SER A 222 -1.96 -14.92 17.81
CA SER A 222 -3.23 -15.65 17.93
C SER A 222 -4.33 -14.98 17.12
N PHE A 223 -4.45 -13.65 17.22
CA PHE A 223 -5.39 -12.87 16.42
C PHE A 223 -5.17 -13.08 14.92
N LEU A 224 -3.94 -12.89 14.43
CA LEU A 224 -3.63 -13.01 13.01
C LEU A 224 -3.84 -14.43 12.48
N THR A 225 -3.58 -15.45 13.28
CA THR A 225 -3.84 -16.86 12.92
C THR A 225 -5.32 -17.13 12.64
N GLU A 226 -6.23 -16.47 13.38
CA GLU A 226 -7.65 -16.59 13.17
C GLU A 226 -8.19 -15.60 12.11
N PHE A 227 -7.66 -14.37 12.09
CA PHE A 227 -8.13 -13.28 11.24
C PHE A 227 -7.78 -13.44 9.76
N LEU A 228 -6.52 -13.82 9.46
CA LEU A 228 -6.04 -13.86 8.07
C LEU A 228 -6.83 -14.81 7.16
N PRO A 229 -7.25 -16.02 7.61
CA PRO A 229 -8.13 -16.88 6.83
C PRO A 229 -9.48 -16.24 6.52
N GLU A 230 -10.06 -15.54 7.47
CA GLU A 230 -11.36 -14.87 7.29
C GLU A 230 -11.25 -13.69 6.32
N VAL A 231 -10.19 -12.91 6.40
CA VAL A 231 -9.90 -11.84 5.43
C VAL A 231 -9.65 -12.43 4.04
N LYS A 232 -8.90 -13.53 3.94
CA LYS A 232 -8.68 -14.21 2.65
C LYS A 232 -10.00 -14.61 1.99
N LYS A 233 -10.96 -15.16 2.76
CA LYS A 233 -12.30 -15.48 2.24
C LYS A 233 -13.03 -14.24 1.73
N ALA A 234 -12.99 -13.14 2.50
CA ALA A 234 -13.67 -11.89 2.14
C ALA A 234 -13.10 -11.24 0.87
N LEU A 235 -11.78 -11.32 0.69
CA LEU A 235 -11.07 -10.68 -0.43
C LEU A 235 -10.93 -11.59 -1.67
N ALA A 236 -11.28 -12.88 -1.54
CA ALA A 236 -11.20 -13.82 -2.66
C ALA A 236 -12.05 -13.34 -3.86
N PRO A 237 -11.65 -13.68 -5.09
CA PRO A 237 -12.53 -13.49 -6.25
C PRO A 237 -13.81 -14.30 -6.03
N PRO A 238 -14.96 -13.84 -6.56
CA PRO A 238 -16.18 -14.63 -6.52
C PRO A 238 -15.91 -15.99 -7.17
N THR A 239 -16.27 -17.05 -6.47
CA THR A 239 -16.26 -18.41 -7.04
C THR A 239 -17.27 -18.45 -8.16
N SER A 240 -16.78 -18.57 -9.40
CA SER A 240 -17.61 -18.77 -10.60
C SER A 240 -18.30 -20.13 -10.57
#